data_0001182dbe71887cf180fba2f255e4c5
#
_entry.id   0001182dbe71887cf180fba2f255e4c5
#
_cell.length_a   1.000
_cell.length_b   1.000
_cell.length_c   1.000
_cell.angle_alpha   90.00
_cell.angle_beta   90.00
_cell.angle_gamma   90.00
#
_symmetry.space_group_name_H-M   'P 1'
#
loop_
_entity.id
_entity.type
_entity.pdbx_description
1 polymer ?
#
loop_
_entity_poly.entity_id
_entity_poly.type
_entity_poly.pdbx_seq_one_letter_code
_entity_poly.pdbx_strand_id
1 'polypeptide(L)'
;MPFHGTPLRKMCEDLGAVVVFNRKDFPNLAYKKNETPEETAARFKEMKNFGKKIWEILGERKSPNVIFEHPGETTFPTSVFVCERFGRVVICAGTSGYDCSFDVRYLWMLQKDVIGSHFANALECIRANELVHQGMINPVVSEIFNYDEIPKAKELNFYTIYAGCDPNEKSRKNLKDFSEDVDFVQGVVKAFQTLVKQKKDQLNL
;
A
#
# COMPACT_ATOMS: atom_id res chain seq x y z
N MET A 1 -11.23 7.68 -10.71
CA MET A 1 -12.65 7.52 -10.28
C MET A 1 -12.73 7.88 -8.80
N PRO A 2 -13.70 8.69 -8.36
CA PRO A 2 -13.84 9.01 -6.95
C PRO A 2 -14.50 7.82 -6.24
N PHE A 3 -13.76 7.12 -5.42
CA PHE A 3 -14.30 6.11 -4.51
C PHE A 3 -15.09 6.82 -3.39
N HIS A 4 -16.32 7.20 -3.69
CA HIS A 4 -17.25 7.83 -2.77
C HIS A 4 -18.41 6.86 -2.54
N GLY A 5 -18.25 5.91 -1.64
CA GLY A 5 -19.34 5.02 -1.32
C GLY A 5 -19.11 4.28 -0.03
N THR A 6 -20.20 4.13 0.70
CA THR A 6 -20.41 3.28 1.85
C THR A 6 -19.72 1.89 1.79
N PRO A 7 -19.57 1.22 0.61
CA PRO A 7 -18.92 -0.09 0.52
C PRO A 7 -17.43 -0.08 0.85
N LEU A 8 -16.67 0.92 0.38
CA LEU A 8 -15.22 0.98 0.61
C LEU A 8 -14.89 1.27 2.08
N ARG A 9 -15.64 2.18 2.69
CA ARG A 9 -15.49 2.48 4.12
C ARG A 9 -15.72 1.21 4.95
N LYS A 10 -16.84 0.52 4.71
CA LYS A 10 -17.15 -0.72 5.40
C LYS A 10 -16.07 -1.78 5.20
N MET A 11 -15.56 -1.94 3.99
CA MET A 11 -14.47 -2.87 3.69
C MET A 11 -13.20 -2.56 4.49
N CYS A 12 -12.81 -1.29 4.61
CA CYS A 12 -11.66 -0.90 5.43
C CYS A 12 -11.89 -1.20 6.91
N GLU A 13 -13.10 -0.92 7.42
CA GLU A 13 -13.50 -1.22 8.81
C GLU A 13 -13.51 -2.73 9.06
N ASP A 14 -14.04 -3.54 8.15
CA ASP A 14 -14.04 -5.01 8.20
C ASP A 14 -12.61 -5.60 8.16
N LEU A 15 -11.66 -4.88 7.55
CA LEU A 15 -10.22 -5.21 7.54
C LEU A 15 -9.47 -4.71 8.78
N GLY A 16 -10.14 -4.11 9.74
CA GLY A 16 -9.57 -3.70 11.02
C GLY A 16 -9.21 -2.21 11.13
N ALA A 17 -9.60 -1.38 10.17
CA ALA A 17 -9.40 0.05 10.31
C ALA A 17 -10.29 0.61 11.45
N VAL A 18 -9.66 1.27 12.42
CA VAL A 18 -10.36 1.92 13.55
C VAL A 18 -11.23 3.07 13.05
N VAL A 19 -10.80 3.75 12.00
CA VAL A 19 -11.53 4.86 11.39
C VAL A 19 -11.16 5.00 9.92
N VAL A 20 -12.11 5.46 9.13
CA VAL A 20 -11.91 5.86 7.73
C VAL A 20 -12.40 7.29 7.56
N PHE A 21 -11.49 8.20 7.24
CA PHE A 21 -11.81 9.59 6.97
C PHE A 21 -12.32 9.80 5.54
N ASN A 22 -13.38 10.56 5.41
CA ASN A 22 -13.79 11.03 4.10
C ASN A 22 -12.96 12.26 3.72
N ARG A 23 -12.24 12.19 2.61
CA ARG A 23 -11.42 13.31 2.10
C ARG A 23 -12.22 14.60 1.86
N LYS A 24 -13.52 14.49 1.58
CA LYS A 24 -14.39 15.65 1.38
C LYS A 24 -14.63 16.45 2.66
N ASP A 25 -14.45 15.84 3.81
CA ASP A 25 -14.60 16.53 5.12
C ASP A 25 -13.41 17.46 5.41
N PHE A 26 -12.33 17.36 4.59
CA PHE A 26 -11.10 18.12 4.72
C PHE A 26 -10.68 18.75 3.36
N PRO A 27 -11.45 19.69 2.83
CA PRO A 27 -11.29 20.19 1.45
C PRO A 27 -9.96 20.92 1.19
N ASN A 28 -9.35 21.48 2.24
CA ASN A 28 -8.08 22.20 2.12
C ASN A 28 -6.87 21.36 2.55
N LEU A 29 -7.02 20.08 2.82
CA LEU A 29 -5.93 19.25 3.34
C LEU A 29 -4.87 18.92 2.26
N ALA A 30 -5.30 18.81 1.01
CA ALA A 30 -4.42 18.48 -0.09
C ALA A 30 -3.54 19.68 -0.49
N TYR A 31 -2.23 19.45 -0.57
CA TYR A 31 -1.28 20.45 -1.11
C TYR A 31 -1.56 20.73 -2.59
N LYS A 32 -1.42 21.98 -2.96
CA LYS A 32 -1.48 22.42 -4.36
C LYS A 32 -0.17 23.12 -4.71
N LYS A 33 0.32 22.88 -5.90
CA LYS A 33 1.46 23.61 -6.43
C LYS A 33 1.11 25.10 -6.60
N ASN A 34 2.00 25.98 -6.17
CA ASN A 34 1.78 27.44 -6.23
C ASN A 34 0.60 27.94 -5.36
N GLU A 35 0.42 27.40 -4.16
CA GLU A 35 -0.53 27.94 -3.19
C GLU A 35 -0.29 29.42 -2.90
N THR A 36 -1.37 30.19 -2.79
CA THR A 36 -1.29 31.53 -2.24
C THR A 36 -1.01 31.50 -0.73
N PRO A 37 -0.56 32.60 -0.10
CA PRO A 37 -0.41 32.64 1.35
C PRO A 37 -1.70 32.28 2.11
N GLU A 38 -2.85 32.68 1.60
CA GLU A 38 -4.18 32.39 2.17
C GLU A 38 -4.51 30.89 2.07
N GLU A 39 -4.25 30.27 0.91
CA GLU A 39 -4.44 28.82 0.71
C GLU A 39 -3.50 28.03 1.62
N THR A 40 -2.23 28.43 1.72
CA THR A 40 -1.26 27.83 2.65
C THR A 40 -1.75 27.93 4.10
N ALA A 41 -2.25 29.07 4.54
CA ALA A 41 -2.78 29.25 5.89
C ALA A 41 -4.03 28.38 6.13
N ALA A 42 -4.94 28.28 5.15
CA ALA A 42 -6.11 27.43 5.20
C ALA A 42 -5.71 25.95 5.32
N ARG A 43 -4.72 25.50 4.54
CA ARG A 43 -4.19 24.14 4.61
C ARG A 43 -3.57 23.83 5.98
N PHE A 44 -2.75 24.71 6.53
CA PHE A 44 -2.20 24.52 7.87
C PHE A 44 -3.28 24.44 8.96
N LYS A 45 -4.32 25.25 8.85
CA LYS A 45 -5.47 25.17 9.76
C LYS A 45 -6.16 23.80 9.64
N GLU A 46 -6.36 23.32 8.41
CA GLU A 46 -6.98 22.01 8.16
C GLU A 46 -6.11 20.85 8.66
N MET A 47 -4.79 20.91 8.44
CA MET A 47 -3.85 19.91 8.98
C MET A 47 -3.92 19.80 10.50
N LYS A 48 -4.04 20.93 11.20
CA LYS A 48 -4.24 20.97 12.67
C LYS A 48 -5.59 20.36 13.07
N ASN A 49 -6.66 20.64 12.33
CA ASN A 49 -7.99 20.08 12.58
C ASN A 49 -7.98 18.57 12.36
N PHE A 50 -7.33 18.11 11.29
CA PHE A 50 -7.17 16.69 10.98
C PHE A 50 -6.40 15.96 12.09
N GLY A 51 -5.27 16.52 12.55
CA GLY A 51 -4.51 15.98 13.69
C GLY A 51 -5.34 15.90 14.99
N LYS A 52 -6.13 16.95 15.29
CA LYS A 52 -7.05 16.91 16.44
C LYS A 52 -8.10 15.82 16.31
N LYS A 53 -8.63 15.62 15.10
CA LYS A 53 -9.60 14.56 14.84
C LYS A 53 -9.03 13.16 15.07
N ILE A 54 -7.78 12.95 14.71
CA ILE A 54 -7.05 11.70 15.03
C ILE A 54 -6.98 11.51 16.55
N TRP A 55 -6.61 12.54 17.33
CA TRP A 55 -6.53 12.48 18.79
C TRP A 55 -7.89 12.19 19.45
N GLU A 56 -8.97 12.82 18.96
CA GLU A 56 -10.33 12.57 19.45
C GLU A 56 -10.72 11.10 19.30
N ILE A 57 -10.37 10.50 18.16
CA ILE A 57 -10.68 9.09 17.87
C ILE A 57 -9.85 8.13 18.70
N LEU A 58 -8.57 8.43 18.92
CA LEU A 58 -7.69 7.62 19.74
C LEU A 58 -7.97 7.79 21.25
N GLY A 59 -8.75 8.81 21.65
CA GLY A 59 -9.03 9.13 23.04
C GLY A 59 -7.83 9.71 23.81
N GLU A 60 -6.74 10.00 23.13
CA GLU A 60 -5.51 10.56 23.69
C GLU A 60 -4.81 11.48 22.67
N ARG A 61 -3.97 12.40 23.18
CA ARG A 61 -3.18 13.30 22.33
C ARG A 61 -1.96 12.57 21.77
N LYS A 62 -2.21 11.62 20.89
CA LYS A 62 -1.21 10.79 20.23
C LYS A 62 -1.44 10.77 18.72
N SER A 63 -0.37 10.74 18.00
CA SER A 63 -0.36 10.74 16.53
C SER A 63 0.14 9.39 16.00
N PRO A 64 -0.07 9.06 14.71
CA PRO A 64 0.41 7.81 14.15
C PRO A 64 1.95 7.71 14.17
N ASN A 65 2.48 6.64 14.71
CA ASN A 65 3.93 6.37 14.72
C ASN A 65 4.47 5.98 13.35
N VAL A 66 3.62 5.35 12.52
CA VAL A 66 3.95 4.95 11.16
C VAL A 66 2.86 5.45 10.23
N ILE A 67 3.24 6.15 9.19
CA ILE A 67 2.35 6.58 8.12
C ILE A 67 2.82 5.93 6.83
N PHE A 68 1.94 5.18 6.18
CA PHE A 68 2.17 4.63 4.86
C PHE A 68 1.65 5.62 3.81
N GLU A 69 2.57 6.25 3.09
CA GLU A 69 2.29 7.31 2.11
C GLU A 69 2.34 6.74 0.70
N HIS A 70 1.26 6.94 -0.06
CA HIS A 70 1.15 6.46 -1.42
C HIS A 70 0.90 7.55 -2.46
N PRO A 71 0.04 8.58 -2.21
CA PRO A 71 -0.22 9.62 -3.20
C PRO A 71 0.98 10.50 -3.52
N GLY A 72 1.81 10.84 -2.55
CA GLY A 72 2.96 11.70 -2.74
C GLY A 72 2.62 13.19 -2.65
N GLU A 73 2.83 13.96 -3.73
CA GLU A 73 2.82 15.43 -3.73
C GLU A 73 1.67 16.07 -2.94
N THR A 74 0.45 15.60 -3.12
CA THR A 74 -0.73 16.23 -2.50
C THR A 74 -0.90 15.94 -1.01
N THR A 75 -0.42 14.80 -0.51
CA THR A 75 -0.67 14.34 0.87
C THR A 75 0.58 14.29 1.74
N PHE A 76 1.75 14.20 1.13
CA PHE A 76 3.02 14.08 1.84
C PHE A 76 3.26 15.18 2.90
N PRO A 77 2.96 16.47 2.64
CA PRO A 77 3.10 17.52 3.64
C PRO A 77 2.25 17.26 4.89
N THR A 78 1.03 16.77 4.69
CA THR A 78 0.12 16.39 5.77
C THR A 78 0.63 15.17 6.53
N SER A 79 1.11 14.16 5.83
CA SER A 79 1.69 12.96 6.41
C SER A 79 2.88 13.29 7.30
N VAL A 80 3.81 14.13 6.85
CA VAL A 80 4.92 14.61 7.68
C VAL A 80 4.41 15.41 8.88
N PHE A 81 3.40 16.26 8.71
CA PHE A 81 2.85 17.07 9.79
C PHE A 81 2.23 16.23 10.90
N VAL A 82 1.32 15.29 10.56
CA VAL A 82 0.54 14.51 11.55
C VAL A 82 1.29 13.30 12.12
N CYS A 83 2.42 12.91 11.55
CA CYS A 83 3.25 11.84 12.08
C CYS A 83 3.72 12.17 13.50
N GLU A 84 3.79 11.16 14.39
CA GLU A 84 4.24 11.33 15.77
C GLU A 84 5.74 11.71 15.83
N ARG A 85 6.16 12.27 16.96
CA ARG A 85 7.58 12.46 17.28
C ARG A 85 8.30 11.10 17.24
N PHE A 86 9.47 11.03 16.59
CA PHE A 86 10.21 9.79 16.31
C PHE A 86 9.48 8.79 15.42
N GLY A 87 8.38 9.23 14.80
CA GLY A 87 7.60 8.41 13.88
C GLY A 87 8.22 8.35 12.49
N ARG A 88 7.63 7.53 11.63
CA ARG A 88 8.12 7.23 10.28
C ARG A 88 7.05 7.46 9.23
N VAL A 89 7.41 8.17 8.17
CA VAL A 89 6.63 8.25 6.94
C VAL A 89 7.28 7.35 5.91
N VAL A 90 6.61 6.26 5.56
CA VAL A 90 7.08 5.29 4.56
C VAL A 90 6.38 5.60 3.25
N ILE A 91 7.14 5.99 2.24
CA ILE A 91 6.62 6.32 0.91
C ILE A 91 6.98 5.23 -0.10
N CYS A 92 5.96 4.74 -0.84
CA CYS A 92 6.15 3.67 -1.83
C CYS A 92 5.69 4.07 -3.24
N ALA A 93 5.07 5.24 -3.41
CA ALA A 93 4.58 5.71 -4.70
C ALA A 93 4.40 7.24 -4.71
N GLY A 94 4.02 7.80 -5.86
CA GLY A 94 3.78 9.22 -6.05
C GLY A 94 2.67 9.44 -7.09
N THR A 95 1.48 8.86 -6.85
CA THR A 95 0.37 8.87 -7.83
C THR A 95 -0.22 10.26 -8.09
N SER A 96 0.00 11.22 -7.18
CA SER A 96 -0.44 12.61 -7.36
C SER A 96 0.70 13.55 -7.81
N GLY A 97 1.92 13.06 -7.87
CA GLY A 97 3.12 13.80 -8.25
C GLY A 97 4.34 13.40 -7.41
N TYR A 98 5.52 13.71 -7.92
CA TYR A 98 6.80 13.29 -7.33
C TYR A 98 7.52 14.40 -6.57
N ASP A 99 7.13 15.68 -6.78
CA ASP A 99 7.76 16.84 -6.15
C ASP A 99 7.07 17.20 -4.84
N CYS A 100 7.57 16.67 -3.72
CA CYS A 100 6.97 16.87 -2.41
C CYS A 100 7.56 18.13 -1.73
N SER A 101 6.73 19.16 -1.52
CA SER A 101 7.09 20.36 -0.77
C SER A 101 6.47 20.33 0.61
N PHE A 102 7.28 20.44 1.67
CA PHE A 102 6.80 20.45 3.05
C PHE A 102 7.69 21.29 3.96
N ASP A 103 7.14 21.69 5.10
CA ASP A 103 7.89 22.43 6.13
C ASP A 103 8.81 21.48 6.89
N VAL A 104 10.10 21.58 6.61
CA VAL A 104 11.14 20.71 7.17
C VAL A 104 11.24 20.77 8.70
N ARG A 105 10.71 21.84 9.34
CA ARG A 105 10.67 21.93 10.82
C ARG A 105 9.89 20.79 11.43
N TYR A 106 8.81 20.33 10.78
CA TYR A 106 8.03 19.18 11.26
C TYR A 106 8.74 17.83 11.11
N LEU A 107 9.84 17.78 10.36
CA LEU A 107 10.69 16.61 10.24
C LEU A 107 11.82 16.64 11.28
N TRP A 108 12.73 17.62 11.16
CA TRP A 108 13.96 17.60 11.96
C TRP A 108 13.75 17.93 13.45
N MET A 109 12.88 18.92 13.79
CA MET A 109 12.60 19.26 15.20
C MET A 109 11.89 18.11 15.94
N LEU A 110 11.16 17.26 15.24
CA LEU A 110 10.44 16.13 15.81
C LEU A 110 11.15 14.79 15.57
N GLN A 111 12.35 14.82 15.00
CA GLN A 111 13.22 13.66 14.77
C GLN A 111 12.48 12.51 14.08
N LYS A 112 11.75 12.81 13.01
CA LYS A 112 11.00 11.84 12.22
C LYS A 112 11.85 11.28 11.08
N ASP A 113 11.54 10.06 10.67
CA ASP A 113 12.16 9.43 9.51
C ASP A 113 11.24 9.57 8.28
N VAL A 114 11.85 9.74 7.11
CA VAL A 114 11.22 9.55 5.80
C VAL A 114 11.94 8.40 5.12
N ILE A 115 11.22 7.33 4.81
CA ILE A 115 11.79 6.08 4.32
C ILE A 115 11.14 5.76 2.96
N GLY A 116 11.97 5.58 1.94
CA GLY A 116 11.53 5.04 0.65
C GLY A 116 11.35 3.52 0.76
N SER A 117 10.25 3.01 0.20
CA SER A 117 10.00 1.58 0.07
C SER A 117 9.75 1.24 -1.39
N HIS A 118 10.51 0.31 -1.93
CA HIS A 118 10.39 -0.10 -3.32
C HIS A 118 10.60 -1.60 -3.46
N PHE A 119 9.55 -2.28 -3.93
CA PHE A 119 9.51 -3.74 -4.08
C PHE A 119 9.78 -4.50 -2.78
N ALA A 120 10.04 -5.79 -2.93
CA ALA A 120 10.39 -6.70 -1.86
C ALA A 120 11.41 -7.72 -2.36
N ASN A 121 12.30 -8.17 -1.50
CA ASN A 121 13.17 -9.30 -1.80
C ASN A 121 12.42 -10.64 -1.63
N ALA A 122 13.03 -11.74 -2.08
CA ALA A 122 12.39 -13.06 -2.04
C ALA A 122 11.98 -13.49 -0.62
N LEU A 123 12.78 -13.15 0.40
CA LEU A 123 12.45 -13.49 1.80
C LEU A 123 11.25 -12.71 2.32
N GLU A 124 11.16 -11.42 1.98
CA GLU A 124 10.00 -10.58 2.34
C GLU A 124 8.73 -11.06 1.66
N CYS A 125 8.81 -11.45 0.38
CA CYS A 125 7.68 -12.06 -0.34
C CYS A 125 7.22 -13.37 0.32
N ILE A 126 8.16 -14.24 0.73
CA ILE A 126 7.83 -15.49 1.44
C ILE A 126 7.11 -15.17 2.73
N ARG A 127 7.64 -14.26 3.55
CA ARG A 127 7.04 -13.87 4.83
C ARG A 127 5.66 -13.25 4.66
N ALA A 128 5.48 -12.38 3.66
CA ALA A 128 4.16 -11.81 3.35
C ALA A 128 3.16 -12.91 2.97
N ASN A 129 3.58 -13.88 2.16
CA ASN A 129 2.75 -15.01 1.76
C ASN A 129 2.39 -15.93 2.95
N GLU A 130 3.32 -16.14 3.88
CA GLU A 130 3.04 -16.86 5.13
C GLU A 130 1.95 -16.16 5.95
N LEU A 131 1.95 -14.83 6.05
CA LEU A 131 0.91 -14.07 6.75
C LEU A 131 -0.47 -14.23 6.06
N VAL A 132 -0.49 -14.29 4.73
CA VAL A 132 -1.73 -14.58 3.97
C VAL A 132 -2.22 -16.00 4.28
N HIS A 133 -1.34 -17.00 4.26
CA HIS A 133 -1.72 -18.39 4.57
C HIS A 133 -2.20 -18.60 6.01
N GLN A 134 -1.68 -17.80 6.94
CA GLN A 134 -2.11 -17.81 8.34
C GLN A 134 -3.42 -17.04 8.56
N GLY A 135 -3.98 -16.43 7.51
CA GLY A 135 -5.18 -15.61 7.61
C GLY A 135 -4.98 -14.26 8.31
N MET A 136 -3.73 -13.85 8.57
CA MET A 136 -3.39 -12.57 9.20
C MET A 136 -3.53 -11.40 8.24
N ILE A 137 -3.36 -11.65 6.94
CA ILE A 137 -3.60 -10.69 5.86
C ILE A 137 -4.63 -11.29 4.93
N ASN A 138 -5.74 -10.58 4.75
CA ASN A 138 -6.75 -10.94 3.76
C ASN A 138 -6.49 -10.14 2.48
N PRO A 139 -6.03 -10.77 1.38
CA PRO A 139 -5.91 -10.09 0.11
C PRO A 139 -7.32 -9.73 -0.38
N VAL A 140 -7.54 -8.46 -0.70
CA VAL A 140 -8.81 -7.98 -1.24
C VAL A 140 -8.92 -8.41 -2.69
N VAL A 141 -9.44 -9.61 -2.91
CA VAL A 141 -9.66 -10.17 -4.24
C VAL A 141 -11.03 -9.75 -4.73
N SER A 142 -11.10 -8.99 -5.80
CA SER A 142 -12.36 -8.53 -6.40
C SER A 142 -12.97 -9.57 -7.34
N GLU A 143 -12.15 -10.29 -8.08
CA GLU A 143 -12.59 -11.31 -9.05
C GLU A 143 -11.47 -12.34 -9.24
N ILE A 144 -11.84 -13.59 -9.46
CA ILE A 144 -10.94 -14.72 -9.73
C ILE A 144 -11.19 -15.17 -11.17
N PHE A 145 -10.12 -15.24 -11.97
CA PHE A 145 -10.17 -15.67 -13.36
C PHE A 145 -9.45 -17.00 -13.51
N ASN A 146 -9.98 -17.87 -14.38
CA ASN A 146 -9.23 -19.01 -14.84
C ASN A 146 -8.07 -18.58 -15.74
N TYR A 147 -7.11 -19.46 -15.94
CA TYR A 147 -5.90 -19.14 -16.71
C TYR A 147 -6.19 -18.71 -18.17
N ASP A 148 -7.17 -19.33 -18.80
CA ASP A 148 -7.65 -19.01 -20.16
C ASP A 148 -8.41 -17.69 -20.25
N GLU A 149 -8.82 -17.11 -19.12
CA GLU A 149 -9.50 -15.81 -19.02
C GLU A 149 -8.55 -14.63 -18.79
N ILE A 150 -7.22 -14.84 -18.73
CA ILE A 150 -6.22 -13.76 -18.56
C ILE A 150 -6.39 -12.61 -19.55
N PRO A 151 -6.69 -12.82 -20.85
CA PRO A 151 -6.95 -11.73 -21.78
C PRO A 151 -8.11 -10.85 -21.33
N LYS A 152 -9.21 -11.45 -20.86
CA LYS A 152 -10.38 -10.74 -20.32
C LYS A 152 -10.02 -9.94 -19.06
N ALA A 153 -9.23 -10.50 -18.15
CA ALA A 153 -8.77 -9.80 -16.97
C ALA A 153 -7.95 -8.55 -17.32
N LYS A 154 -7.11 -8.58 -18.37
CA LYS A 154 -6.36 -7.43 -18.89
C LYS A 154 -7.28 -6.34 -19.42
N GLU A 155 -8.35 -6.69 -20.14
CA GLU A 155 -9.33 -5.73 -20.68
C GLU A 155 -10.06 -4.96 -19.56
N LEU A 156 -10.21 -5.57 -18.39
CA LEU A 156 -10.81 -4.95 -17.21
C LEU A 156 -9.84 -4.01 -16.44
N ASN A 157 -8.62 -3.78 -16.95
CA ASN A 157 -7.58 -2.94 -16.34
C ASN A 157 -7.23 -3.33 -14.89
N PHE A 158 -7.21 -4.63 -14.59
CA PHE A 158 -6.69 -5.10 -13.31
C PHE A 158 -5.16 -5.01 -13.29
N TYR A 159 -4.62 -4.22 -12.37
CA TYR A 159 -3.17 -4.04 -12.21
C TYR A 159 -2.48 -5.24 -11.54
N THR A 160 -3.24 -6.12 -10.91
CA THR A 160 -2.70 -7.29 -10.22
C THR A 160 -3.51 -8.51 -10.60
N ILE A 161 -2.91 -9.40 -11.36
CA ILE A 161 -3.50 -10.69 -11.74
C ILE A 161 -2.83 -11.75 -10.87
N TYR A 162 -3.59 -12.35 -9.95
CA TYR A 162 -3.15 -13.57 -9.28
C TYR A 162 -3.58 -14.76 -10.12
N ALA A 163 -2.65 -15.37 -10.82
CA ALA A 163 -2.87 -16.68 -11.41
C ALA A 163 -2.93 -17.68 -10.26
N GLY A 164 -4.11 -18.12 -9.88
CA GLY A 164 -4.29 -19.22 -8.96
C GLY A 164 -3.71 -20.47 -9.60
N CYS A 165 -2.69 -21.08 -8.99
CA CYS A 165 -2.28 -22.40 -9.37
C CYS A 165 -3.35 -23.36 -8.84
N ASP A 166 -4.25 -23.81 -9.72
CA ASP A 166 -5.03 -25.02 -9.43
C ASP A 166 -4.04 -26.17 -9.25
N PRO A 167 -4.00 -26.85 -8.10
CA PRO A 167 -3.16 -28.01 -7.90
C PRO A 167 -3.52 -29.17 -8.84
N ASN A 168 -4.64 -29.10 -9.57
CA ASN A 168 -5.06 -30.10 -10.51
C ASN A 168 -4.36 -29.96 -11.87
N GLU A 169 -3.90 -31.05 -12.38
CA GLU A 169 -3.00 -31.30 -13.51
C GLU A 169 -3.36 -30.62 -14.87
N LYS A 170 -4.55 -30.05 -15.02
CA LYS A 170 -5.02 -29.40 -16.26
C LYS A 170 -4.30 -28.07 -16.56
N SER A 171 -3.93 -27.31 -15.55
CA SER A 171 -3.25 -26.02 -15.74
C SER A 171 -1.81 -26.18 -16.23
N ARG A 172 -1.17 -27.32 -15.94
CA ARG A 172 0.20 -27.64 -16.40
C ARG A 172 0.30 -27.94 -17.90
N LYS A 173 -0.76 -28.39 -18.55
CA LYS A 173 -0.74 -28.71 -19.99
C LYS A 173 -0.81 -27.45 -20.86
N ASN A 174 -1.48 -26.41 -20.43
CA ASN A 174 -1.60 -25.15 -21.19
C ASN A 174 -0.36 -24.25 -21.09
N LEU A 175 0.48 -24.45 -20.08
CA LEU A 175 1.77 -23.75 -19.94
C LEU A 175 2.80 -24.13 -21.02
N LYS A 176 2.63 -25.25 -21.72
CA LYS A 176 3.58 -25.71 -22.76
C LYS A 176 3.48 -24.95 -24.09
N ASP A 177 2.40 -24.20 -24.33
CA ASP A 177 2.17 -23.48 -25.58
C ASP A 177 2.72 -22.04 -25.59
N PHE A 178 3.22 -21.56 -24.44
CA PHE A 178 3.92 -20.26 -24.31
C PHE A 178 5.44 -20.49 -24.27
N SER A 179 6.08 -20.65 -25.44
CA SER A 179 7.38 -21.30 -25.52
C SER A 179 8.61 -20.49 -25.09
N GLU A 180 8.61 -19.18 -25.00
CA GLU A 180 9.80 -18.42 -24.59
C GLU A 180 9.66 -17.74 -23.21
N ASP A 181 8.49 -17.25 -22.84
CA ASP A 181 8.26 -16.64 -21.53
C ASP A 181 8.08 -17.68 -20.40
N VAL A 182 7.71 -18.90 -20.75
CA VAL A 182 7.45 -20.00 -19.82
C VAL A 182 8.75 -20.52 -19.19
N ASP A 183 9.83 -20.59 -19.94
CA ASP A 183 11.12 -21.05 -19.40
C ASP A 183 11.68 -20.07 -18.38
N PHE A 184 11.47 -18.76 -18.59
CA PHE A 184 11.81 -17.73 -17.61
C PHE A 184 10.98 -17.86 -16.34
N VAL A 185 9.64 -17.96 -16.45
CA VAL A 185 8.73 -18.10 -15.31
C VAL A 185 8.98 -19.42 -14.57
N GLN A 186 9.20 -20.54 -15.28
CA GLN A 186 9.56 -21.80 -14.66
C GLN A 186 10.95 -21.74 -13.99
N GLY A 187 11.89 -21.04 -14.58
CA GLY A 187 13.20 -20.77 -14.00
C GLY A 187 13.08 -20.01 -12.67
N VAL A 188 12.26 -18.96 -12.64
CA VAL A 188 11.98 -18.16 -11.44
C VAL A 188 11.27 -19.01 -10.37
N VAL A 189 10.24 -19.76 -10.74
CA VAL A 189 9.51 -20.65 -9.80
C VAL A 189 10.43 -21.72 -9.24
N LYS A 190 11.26 -22.35 -10.07
CA LYS A 190 12.21 -23.38 -9.65
C LYS A 190 13.32 -22.82 -8.74
N ALA A 191 13.85 -21.63 -9.06
CA ALA A 191 14.80 -20.92 -8.21
C ALA A 191 14.18 -20.57 -6.86
N PHE A 192 12.92 -20.11 -6.84
CA PHE A 192 12.16 -19.80 -5.64
C PHE A 192 11.93 -21.04 -4.77
N GLN A 193 11.48 -22.16 -5.36
CA GLN A 193 11.29 -23.43 -4.65
C GLN A 193 12.59 -23.97 -4.05
N THR A 194 13.71 -23.81 -4.77
CA THR A 194 15.05 -24.20 -4.29
C THR A 194 15.49 -23.34 -3.10
N LEU A 195 15.27 -22.03 -3.16
CA LEU A 195 15.56 -21.09 -2.07
C LEU A 195 14.72 -21.39 -0.82
N VAL A 196 13.42 -21.67 -1.00
CA VAL A 196 12.51 -22.07 0.09
C VAL A 196 12.98 -23.35 0.76
N LYS A 197 13.38 -24.37 -0.03
CA LYS A 197 13.91 -25.63 0.50
C LYS A 197 15.21 -25.42 1.28
N GLN A 198 16.18 -24.73 0.70
CA GLN A 198 17.45 -24.41 1.37
C GLN A 198 17.22 -23.64 2.68
N LYS A 199 16.23 -22.74 2.72
CA LYS A 199 15.96 -21.94 3.91
C LYS A 199 15.24 -22.78 4.98
N LYS A 200 14.34 -23.70 4.62
CA LYS A 200 13.75 -24.66 5.56
C LYS A 200 14.82 -25.55 6.18
N ASP A 201 15.73 -26.08 5.36
CA ASP A 201 16.84 -26.92 5.84
C ASP A 201 17.77 -26.15 6.80
N GLN A 202 17.98 -24.83 6.58
CA GLN A 202 18.77 -23.97 7.47
C GLN A 202 18.06 -23.61 8.80
N LEU A 203 16.73 -23.61 8.82
CA LEU A 203 15.93 -23.23 9.99
C LEU A 203 15.42 -24.43 10.77
N ASN A 204 15.76 -25.67 10.37
CA ASN A 204 15.28 -26.92 10.95
C ASN A 204 13.72 -26.99 11.06
N LEU A 205 12.99 -26.45 10.05
CA LEU A 205 11.53 -26.44 9.96
C LEU A 205 11.03 -27.52 9.01
#